data_dfcace3a4539115802dcb1a74a566850
#
_entry.id   dfcace3a4539115802dcb1a74a566850
#
_cell.length_a   1.000
_cell.length_b   1.000
_cell.length_c   1.000
_cell.angle_alpha   90.00
_cell.angle_beta   90.00
_cell.angle_gamma   90.00
#
_symmetry.space_group_name_H-M   'P 1'
#
loop_
_entity.id
_entity.type
_entity.pdbx_description
1 polymer ?
#
loop_
_entity_poly.entity_id
_entity_poly.type
_entity_poly.pdbx_seq_one_letter_code
_entity_poly.pdbx_strand_id
1 'polypeptide(L)'
;PAFMIGAIRSLLTIAPAFILHEIAHKIMAKRYGCWAEFRADPSGLRFGVIFSAITGWVFMAPGAVMVLGRTTVSQFGRIALAGPVTNIVLWSIGAIAVLAGYVTGLESNITNALLETWIWGNGVLALFNMIPLGPLDGKKIKTWSDTVFWIWLTIAAGTVYANIKILGPILGPMT
;
A
#
# COMPACT_ATOMS: atom_id res chain seq x y z
N PRO A 1 -16.73 20.33 -7.70
CA PRO A 1 -17.17 19.51 -6.55
C PRO A 1 -16.58 18.11 -6.60
N ALA A 2 -16.68 17.36 -7.74
CA ALA A 2 -16.23 15.96 -7.83
C ALA A 2 -14.72 15.77 -7.54
N PHE A 3 -13.87 16.64 -8.05
CA PHE A 3 -12.42 16.60 -7.78
C PHE A 3 -12.12 16.73 -6.27
N MET A 4 -12.77 17.66 -5.57
CA MET A 4 -12.56 17.84 -4.13
C MET A 4 -13.01 16.63 -3.32
N ILE A 5 -14.15 16.02 -3.69
CA ILE A 5 -14.65 14.80 -3.04
C ILE A 5 -13.66 13.65 -3.25
N GLY A 6 -13.17 13.46 -4.46
CA GLY A 6 -12.14 12.46 -4.76
C GLY A 6 -10.84 12.69 -4.00
N ALA A 7 -10.38 13.94 -3.90
CA ALA A 7 -9.18 14.29 -3.15
C ALA A 7 -9.33 14.02 -1.64
N ILE A 8 -10.47 14.40 -1.04
CA ILE A 8 -10.77 14.11 0.37
C ILE A 8 -10.84 12.60 0.61
N ARG A 9 -11.51 11.86 -0.25
CA ARG A 9 -11.62 10.41 -0.17
C ARG A 9 -10.22 9.75 -0.22
N SER A 10 -9.38 10.14 -1.17
CA SER A 10 -8.01 9.63 -1.28
C SER A 10 -7.16 9.99 -0.06
N LEU A 11 -7.29 11.20 0.47
CA LEU A 11 -6.60 11.61 1.68
C LEU A 11 -7.00 10.77 2.90
N LEU A 12 -8.28 10.46 3.04
CA LEU A 12 -8.79 9.68 4.16
C LEU A 12 -8.45 8.17 4.06
N THR A 13 -8.12 7.67 2.89
CA THR A 13 -7.91 6.23 2.65
C THR A 13 -6.46 5.90 2.27
N ILE A 14 -5.89 6.56 1.28
CA ILE A 14 -4.55 6.25 0.76
C ILE A 14 -3.46 6.81 1.67
N ALA A 15 -3.64 7.99 2.24
CA ALA A 15 -2.63 8.55 3.13
C ALA A 15 -2.41 7.70 4.39
N PRO A 16 -3.45 7.24 5.13
CA PRO A 16 -3.26 6.29 6.22
C PRO A 16 -2.63 4.97 5.76
N ALA A 17 -3.01 4.44 4.59
CA ALA A 17 -2.43 3.20 4.06
C ALA A 17 -0.91 3.33 3.85
N PHE A 18 -0.45 4.45 3.28
CA PHE A 18 0.95 4.77 3.11
C PHE A 18 1.66 4.99 4.45
N ILE A 19 1.08 5.79 5.35
CA ILE A 19 1.68 6.08 6.66
C ILE A 19 1.87 4.79 7.47
N LEU A 20 0.87 3.90 7.49
CA LEU A 20 0.94 2.63 8.21
C LEU A 20 1.96 1.68 7.59
N HIS A 21 2.12 1.67 6.26
CA HIS A 21 3.18 0.97 5.55
C HIS A 21 4.57 1.41 6.05
N GLU A 22 4.83 2.71 6.08
CA GLU A 22 6.12 3.26 6.53
C GLU A 22 6.35 3.02 8.02
N ILE A 23 5.31 3.14 8.85
CA ILE A 23 5.39 2.81 10.28
C ILE A 23 5.76 1.35 10.49
N ALA A 24 5.27 0.42 9.68
CA ALA A 24 5.61 -0.99 9.77
C ALA A 24 7.11 -1.23 9.54
N HIS A 25 7.72 -0.59 8.54
CA HIS A 25 9.16 -0.61 8.33
C HIS A 25 9.91 -0.10 9.57
N LYS A 26 9.48 1.04 10.11
CA LYS A 26 10.09 1.66 11.29
C LYS A 26 10.02 0.74 12.51
N ILE A 27 8.88 0.13 12.78
CA ILE A 27 8.69 -0.80 13.90
C ILE A 27 9.60 -2.01 13.74
N MET A 28 9.63 -2.61 12.54
CA MET A 28 10.46 -3.78 12.28
C MET A 28 11.96 -3.46 12.38
N ALA A 29 12.41 -2.32 11.86
CA ALA A 29 13.79 -1.86 11.98
C ALA A 29 14.20 -1.68 13.45
N LYS A 30 13.35 -1.06 14.27
CA LYS A 30 13.58 -0.89 15.70
C LYS A 30 13.68 -2.21 16.46
N ARG A 31 12.89 -3.23 16.07
CA ARG A 31 12.99 -4.59 16.66
C ARG A 31 14.37 -5.23 16.42
N TYR A 32 15.04 -4.87 15.34
CA TYR A 32 16.42 -5.30 15.06
C TYR A 32 17.49 -4.38 15.62
N GLY A 33 17.13 -3.43 16.50
CA GLY A 33 18.05 -2.49 17.12
C GLY A 33 18.57 -1.40 16.17
N CYS A 34 17.91 -1.22 15.02
CA CYS A 34 18.28 -0.17 14.06
C CYS A 34 17.60 1.15 14.42
N TRP A 35 18.33 2.24 14.18
CA TRP A 35 17.70 3.56 14.14
C TRP A 35 16.88 3.69 12.86
N ALA A 36 15.65 4.18 12.97
CA ALA A 36 14.76 4.32 11.84
C ALA A 36 13.95 5.62 11.94
N GLU A 37 14.02 6.43 10.89
CA GLU A 37 13.33 7.71 10.79
C GLU A 37 12.73 7.89 9.41
N PHE A 38 11.52 8.41 9.36
CA PHE A 38 10.90 8.82 8.10
C PHE A 38 11.59 10.10 7.61
N ARG A 39 12.08 10.06 6.39
CA ARG A 39 12.62 11.25 5.71
C ARG A 39 11.89 11.48 4.41
N ALA A 40 11.38 12.69 4.24
CA ALA A 40 10.85 13.12 2.96
C ALA A 40 12.00 13.16 1.92
N ASP A 41 11.74 12.56 0.76
CA ASP A 41 12.65 12.67 -0.39
C ASP A 41 12.13 13.74 -1.35
N PRO A 42 12.78 14.92 -1.43
CA PRO A 42 12.39 15.98 -2.36
C PRO A 42 12.37 15.53 -3.83
N SER A 43 13.23 14.57 -4.19
CA SER A 43 13.31 14.05 -5.57
C SER A 43 12.13 13.14 -5.85
N GLY A 44 11.78 12.25 -4.92
CA GLY A 44 10.60 11.40 -5.00
C GLY A 44 9.31 12.21 -5.03
N LEU A 45 9.22 13.28 -4.24
CA LEU A 45 8.09 14.22 -4.26
C LEU A 45 7.94 14.89 -5.63
N ARG A 46 9.02 15.44 -6.19
CA ARG A 46 9.01 16.07 -7.53
C ARG A 46 8.60 15.08 -8.60
N PHE A 47 9.20 13.89 -8.59
CA PHE A 47 8.84 12.82 -9.53
C PHE A 47 7.36 12.45 -9.40
N GLY A 48 6.85 12.28 -8.18
CA GLY A 48 5.44 11.95 -7.94
C GLY A 48 4.50 13.03 -8.46
N VAL A 49 4.80 14.31 -8.23
CA VAL A 49 4.00 15.44 -8.76
C VAL A 49 4.00 15.45 -10.28
N ILE A 50 5.18 15.32 -10.92
CA ILE A 50 5.29 15.33 -12.40
C ILE A 50 4.56 14.11 -12.98
N PHE A 51 4.78 12.93 -12.40
CA PHE A 51 4.12 11.70 -12.84
C PHE A 51 2.59 11.82 -12.72
N SER A 52 2.10 12.32 -11.58
CA SER A 52 0.67 12.53 -11.36
C SER A 52 0.06 13.53 -12.33
N ALA A 53 0.79 14.60 -12.66
CA ALA A 53 0.35 15.61 -13.63
C ALA A 53 0.24 15.05 -15.07
N ILE A 54 1.13 14.12 -15.43
CA ILE A 54 1.14 13.51 -16.78
C ILE A 54 0.12 12.37 -16.89
N THR A 55 0.02 11.53 -15.86
CA THR A 55 -0.79 10.29 -15.93
C THR A 55 -2.20 10.45 -15.36
N GLY A 56 -2.46 11.51 -14.61
CA GLY A 56 -3.68 11.68 -13.81
C GLY A 56 -3.76 10.77 -12.58
N TRP A 57 -2.74 9.93 -12.37
CA TRP A 57 -2.67 9.03 -11.21
C TRP A 57 -1.80 9.65 -10.13
N VAL A 58 -2.35 9.84 -8.95
CA VAL A 58 -1.58 10.31 -7.79
C VAL A 58 -0.73 9.16 -7.29
N PHE A 59 0.50 9.13 -7.79
CA PHE A 59 1.51 8.19 -7.36
C PHE A 59 2.63 8.97 -6.66
N MET A 60 2.53 9.06 -5.36
CA MET A 60 3.49 9.84 -4.59
C MET A 60 4.11 8.95 -3.51
N ALA A 61 5.42 8.71 -3.62
CA ALA A 61 6.23 8.27 -2.49
C ALA A 61 6.81 9.54 -1.84
N PRO A 62 6.12 10.15 -0.85
CA PRO A 62 6.54 11.44 -0.27
C PRO A 62 7.82 11.32 0.56
N GLY A 63 8.35 10.13 0.70
CA GLY A 63 9.55 9.81 1.44
C GLY A 63 9.63 8.31 1.72
N ALA A 64 10.64 7.92 2.46
CA ALA A 64 10.86 6.55 2.91
C ALA A 64 11.42 6.51 4.32
N VAL A 65 11.24 5.39 5.00
CA VAL A 65 11.92 5.15 6.27
C VAL A 65 13.40 4.84 5.99
N MET A 66 14.26 5.76 6.41
CA MET A 66 15.71 5.56 6.42
C MET A 66 16.08 4.67 7.59
N VAL A 67 16.72 3.55 7.31
CA VAL A 67 17.20 2.61 8.33
C VAL A 67 18.71 2.73 8.44
N LEU A 68 19.19 3.11 9.62
CA LEU A 68 20.61 3.21 9.93
C LEU A 68 20.96 2.17 11.01
N GLY A 69 22.01 1.40 10.75
CA GLY A 69 22.48 0.34 11.65
C GLY A 69 23.05 -0.83 10.87
N ARG A 70 23.64 -1.78 11.60
CA ARG A 70 24.13 -3.02 11.00
C ARG A 70 22.98 -4.01 10.91
N THR A 71 22.56 -4.32 9.69
CA THR A 71 21.56 -5.34 9.40
C THR A 71 22.16 -6.46 8.57
N THR A 72 21.72 -7.69 8.81
CA THR A 72 21.95 -8.79 7.87
C THR A 72 21.01 -8.64 6.68
N VAL A 73 21.31 -9.30 5.57
CA VAL A 73 20.44 -9.35 4.38
C VAL A 73 19.04 -9.84 4.75
N SER A 74 18.96 -10.85 5.64
CA SER A 74 17.67 -11.39 6.12
C SER A 74 16.89 -10.36 6.94
N GLN A 75 17.53 -9.65 7.86
CA GLN A 75 16.87 -8.59 8.64
C GLN A 75 16.36 -7.48 7.74
N PHE A 76 17.20 -7.05 6.77
CA PHE A 76 16.82 -5.98 5.84
C PHE A 76 15.64 -6.37 4.93
N GLY A 77 15.63 -7.63 4.44
CA GLY A 77 14.51 -8.17 3.69
C GLY A 77 13.21 -8.25 4.49
N ARG A 78 13.29 -8.65 5.78
CA ARG A 78 12.12 -8.68 6.67
C ARG A 78 11.61 -7.27 7.02
N ILE A 79 12.51 -6.30 7.17
CA ILE A 79 12.13 -4.89 7.32
C ILE A 79 11.37 -4.44 6.08
N ALA A 80 11.90 -4.71 4.89
CA ALA A 80 11.26 -4.35 3.64
C ALA A 80 9.89 -5.04 3.44
N LEU A 81 9.74 -6.29 3.88
CA LEU A 81 8.47 -7.01 3.76
C LEU A 81 7.36 -6.45 4.66
N ALA A 82 7.71 -5.80 5.76
CA ALA A 82 6.74 -5.31 6.75
C ALA A 82 5.71 -4.33 6.15
N GLY A 83 6.12 -3.45 5.23
CA GLY A 83 5.24 -2.51 4.56
C GLY A 83 4.17 -3.19 3.70
N PRO A 84 4.57 -3.98 2.67
CA PRO A 84 3.64 -4.71 1.84
C PRO A 84 2.70 -5.62 2.62
N VAL A 85 3.19 -6.33 3.66
CA VAL A 85 2.34 -7.15 4.54
C VAL A 85 1.28 -6.30 5.25
N THR A 86 1.65 -5.13 5.74
CA THR A 86 0.70 -4.21 6.39
C THR A 86 -0.39 -3.79 5.42
N ASN A 87 -0.06 -3.43 4.18
CA ASN A 87 -1.09 -3.10 3.19
C ASN A 87 -2.00 -4.29 2.86
N ILE A 88 -1.48 -5.52 2.79
CA ILE A 88 -2.31 -6.72 2.56
C ILE A 88 -3.27 -6.95 3.74
N VAL A 89 -2.81 -6.76 4.98
CA VAL A 89 -3.68 -6.85 6.17
C VAL A 89 -4.77 -5.77 6.14
N LEU A 90 -4.42 -4.52 5.82
CA LEU A 90 -5.38 -3.42 5.72
C LEU A 90 -6.38 -3.65 4.57
N TRP A 91 -5.90 -4.18 3.44
CA TRP A 91 -6.75 -4.63 2.35
C TRP A 91 -7.74 -5.70 2.82
N SER A 92 -7.27 -6.71 3.54
CA SER A 92 -8.11 -7.80 4.04
C SER A 92 -9.21 -7.32 4.99
N ILE A 93 -8.88 -6.36 5.87
CA ILE A 93 -9.88 -5.72 6.74
C ILE A 93 -10.95 -5.00 5.90
N GLY A 94 -10.56 -4.25 4.88
CA GLY A 94 -11.49 -3.59 3.97
C GLY A 94 -12.35 -4.59 3.18
N ALA A 95 -11.74 -5.67 2.67
CA ALA A 95 -12.46 -6.73 1.95
C ALA A 95 -13.50 -7.42 2.83
N ILE A 96 -13.16 -7.72 4.08
CA ILE A 96 -14.11 -8.27 5.05
C ILE A 96 -15.28 -7.30 5.29
N ALA A 97 -14.98 -6.00 5.43
CA ALA A 97 -16.01 -4.99 5.62
C ALA A 97 -16.97 -4.88 4.42
N VAL A 98 -16.44 -4.96 3.19
CA VAL A 98 -17.26 -5.01 1.95
C VAL A 98 -18.19 -6.22 1.97
N LEU A 99 -17.65 -7.41 2.24
CA LEU A 99 -18.44 -8.64 2.26
C LEU A 99 -19.49 -8.64 3.38
N ALA A 100 -19.15 -8.11 4.55
CA ALA A 100 -20.08 -7.97 5.66
C ALA A 100 -21.22 -7.02 5.33
N GLY A 101 -20.92 -5.85 4.72
CA GLY A 101 -21.93 -4.90 4.25
C GLY A 101 -22.91 -5.54 3.25
N TYR A 102 -22.36 -6.24 2.26
CA TYR A 102 -23.14 -6.96 1.25
C TYR A 102 -24.09 -8.00 1.87
N VAL A 103 -23.59 -8.82 2.81
CA VAL A 103 -24.40 -9.85 3.47
C VAL A 103 -25.48 -9.27 4.38
N THR A 104 -25.20 -8.16 5.06
CA THR A 104 -26.14 -7.55 6.02
C THR A 104 -27.09 -6.55 5.39
N GLY A 105 -26.84 -6.13 4.14
CA GLY A 105 -27.59 -5.06 3.47
C GLY A 105 -27.37 -3.67 4.09
N LEU A 106 -26.34 -3.51 4.93
CA LEU A 106 -25.96 -2.24 5.56
C LEU A 106 -24.98 -1.48 4.67
N GLU A 107 -25.41 -1.18 3.46
CA GLU A 107 -24.60 -0.48 2.46
C GLU A 107 -25.04 0.97 2.34
N SER A 108 -24.07 1.87 2.12
CA SER A 108 -24.32 3.23 1.71
C SER A 108 -23.33 3.66 0.63
N ASN A 109 -23.73 4.56 -0.26
CA ASN A 109 -22.85 5.05 -1.33
C ASN A 109 -21.55 5.63 -0.79
N ILE A 110 -21.58 6.32 0.36
CA ILE A 110 -20.40 6.91 0.99
C ILE A 110 -19.49 5.81 1.53
N THR A 111 -20.04 4.84 2.25
CA THR A 111 -19.27 3.73 2.83
C THR A 111 -18.62 2.90 1.72
N ASN A 112 -19.38 2.56 0.68
CA ASN A 112 -18.88 1.79 -0.46
C ASN A 112 -17.76 2.54 -1.19
N ALA A 113 -17.90 3.85 -1.42
CA ALA A 113 -16.87 4.65 -2.06
C ALA A 113 -15.58 4.75 -1.22
N LEU A 114 -15.67 4.82 0.10
CA LEU A 114 -14.53 4.81 1.00
C LEU A 114 -13.85 3.43 1.03
N LEU A 115 -14.61 2.35 1.17
CA LEU A 115 -14.12 0.98 1.17
C LEU A 115 -13.45 0.62 -0.15
N GLU A 116 -14.04 1.02 -1.28
CA GLU A 116 -13.45 0.82 -2.60
C GLU A 116 -12.07 1.49 -2.71
N THR A 117 -11.98 2.78 -2.35
CA THR A 117 -10.71 3.50 -2.39
C THR A 117 -9.68 2.90 -1.41
N TRP A 118 -10.15 2.42 -0.24
CA TRP A 118 -9.31 1.74 0.74
C TRP A 118 -8.72 0.43 0.21
N ILE A 119 -9.54 -0.47 -0.34
CA ILE A 119 -9.06 -1.76 -0.86
C ILE A 119 -8.18 -1.57 -2.10
N TRP A 120 -8.54 -0.64 -3.00
CA TRP A 120 -7.71 -0.31 -4.15
C TRP A 120 -6.36 0.27 -3.73
N GLY A 121 -6.36 1.27 -2.87
CA GLY A 121 -5.14 1.92 -2.39
C GLY A 121 -4.18 0.93 -1.73
N ASN A 122 -4.68 0.10 -0.81
CA ASN A 122 -3.85 -0.89 -0.13
C ASN A 122 -3.36 -2.00 -1.07
N GLY A 123 -4.21 -2.54 -1.95
CA GLY A 123 -3.82 -3.56 -2.93
C GLY A 123 -2.75 -3.06 -3.91
N VAL A 124 -2.94 -1.86 -4.45
CA VAL A 124 -1.98 -1.23 -5.37
C VAL A 124 -0.68 -0.89 -4.67
N LEU A 125 -0.71 -0.33 -3.45
CA LEU A 125 0.51 -0.04 -2.67
C LEU A 125 1.30 -1.32 -2.37
N ALA A 126 0.62 -2.41 -1.99
CA ALA A 126 1.26 -3.69 -1.77
C ALA A 126 1.93 -4.21 -3.04
N LEU A 127 1.19 -4.27 -4.15
CA LEU A 127 1.70 -4.81 -5.42
C LEU A 127 2.84 -3.97 -6.00
N PHE A 128 2.70 -2.64 -5.98
CA PHE A 128 3.71 -1.73 -6.48
C PHE A 128 5.03 -1.86 -5.71
N ASN A 129 4.96 -1.90 -4.38
CA ASN A 129 6.17 -2.05 -3.56
C ASN A 129 6.82 -3.43 -3.72
N MET A 130 6.12 -4.43 -4.27
CA MET A 130 6.72 -5.71 -4.65
C MET A 130 7.48 -5.68 -5.99
N ILE A 131 7.46 -4.58 -6.76
CA ILE A 131 8.26 -4.48 -7.98
C ILE A 131 9.76 -4.49 -7.60
N PRO A 132 10.59 -5.38 -8.21
CA PRO A 132 11.99 -5.56 -7.81
C PRO A 132 12.92 -4.52 -8.44
N LEU A 133 12.55 -3.24 -8.42
CA LEU A 133 13.28 -2.13 -9.06
C LEU A 133 13.54 -0.98 -8.09
N GLY A 134 14.64 -0.26 -8.33
CA GLY A 134 14.96 1.01 -7.64
C GLY A 134 14.98 0.91 -6.12
N PRO A 135 14.36 1.86 -5.41
CA PRO A 135 14.30 1.90 -3.96
C PRO A 135 13.19 1.03 -3.36
N LEU A 136 12.32 0.42 -4.20
CA LEU A 136 11.15 -0.32 -3.79
C LEU A 136 11.50 -1.56 -2.96
N ASP A 137 10.57 -2.00 -2.15
CA ASP A 137 10.80 -3.09 -1.19
C ASP A 137 11.01 -4.45 -1.85
N GLY A 138 10.36 -4.69 -2.98
CA GLY A 138 10.48 -5.93 -3.74
C GLY A 138 11.93 -6.28 -4.09
N LYS A 139 12.79 -5.28 -4.39
CA LYS A 139 14.21 -5.52 -4.63
C LYS A 139 14.92 -6.07 -3.40
N LYS A 140 14.65 -5.47 -2.23
CA LYS A 140 15.25 -5.86 -0.95
C LYS A 140 14.77 -7.26 -0.52
N ILE A 141 13.47 -7.53 -0.70
CA ILE A 141 12.86 -8.83 -0.40
C ILE A 141 13.44 -9.91 -1.31
N LYS A 142 13.53 -9.65 -2.61
CA LYS A 142 14.08 -10.59 -3.59
C LYS A 142 15.55 -10.89 -3.33
N THR A 143 16.34 -9.88 -2.97
CA THR A 143 17.75 -10.06 -2.57
C THR A 143 17.90 -10.94 -1.33
N TRP A 144 16.92 -10.91 -0.41
CA TRP A 144 16.90 -11.79 0.74
C TRP A 144 16.45 -13.21 0.41
N SER A 145 15.33 -13.35 -0.33
CA SER A 145 14.75 -14.66 -0.64
C SER A 145 13.82 -14.59 -1.85
N ASP A 146 14.18 -15.29 -2.93
CA ASP A 146 13.32 -15.40 -4.12
C ASP A 146 11.98 -16.08 -3.78
N THR A 147 11.98 -17.09 -2.93
CA THR A 147 10.76 -17.81 -2.53
C THR A 147 9.78 -16.86 -1.82
N VAL A 148 10.26 -16.11 -0.82
CA VAL A 148 9.43 -15.13 -0.09
C VAL A 148 8.93 -14.05 -1.05
N PHE A 149 9.79 -13.57 -1.95
CA PHE A 149 9.42 -12.57 -2.94
C PHE A 149 8.26 -13.05 -3.83
N TRP A 150 8.34 -14.24 -4.42
CA TRP A 150 7.30 -14.75 -5.31
C TRP A 150 5.98 -15.05 -4.59
N ILE A 151 6.04 -15.57 -3.35
CA ILE A 151 4.85 -15.78 -2.53
C ILE A 151 4.10 -14.45 -2.31
N TRP A 152 4.81 -13.43 -1.82
CA TRP A 152 4.16 -12.16 -1.48
C TRP A 152 3.77 -11.34 -2.71
N LEU A 153 4.51 -11.44 -3.80
CA LEU A 153 4.11 -10.86 -5.09
C LEU A 153 2.81 -11.48 -5.59
N THR A 154 2.68 -12.82 -5.51
CA THR A 154 1.44 -13.52 -5.91
C THR A 154 0.26 -13.11 -5.02
N ILE A 155 0.45 -13.02 -3.71
CA ILE A 155 -0.59 -12.56 -2.79
C ILE A 155 -0.99 -11.11 -3.12
N ALA A 156 -0.03 -10.21 -3.31
CA ALA A 156 -0.30 -8.81 -3.66
C ALA A 156 -1.03 -8.67 -5.01
N ALA A 157 -0.64 -9.44 -6.02
CA ALA A 157 -1.36 -9.49 -7.31
C ALA A 157 -2.78 -10.04 -7.13
N GLY A 158 -2.94 -11.03 -6.25
CA GLY A 158 -4.24 -11.60 -5.87
C GLY A 158 -5.20 -10.56 -5.27
N THR A 159 -4.71 -9.62 -4.46
CA THR A 159 -5.56 -8.55 -3.90
C THR A 159 -6.11 -7.64 -5.00
N VAL A 160 -5.28 -7.27 -5.97
CA VAL A 160 -5.71 -6.43 -7.11
C VAL A 160 -6.66 -7.21 -8.02
N TYR A 161 -6.40 -8.49 -8.28
CA TYR A 161 -7.30 -9.35 -9.03
C TYR A 161 -8.68 -9.47 -8.33
N ALA A 162 -8.69 -9.67 -7.01
CA ALA A 162 -9.92 -9.73 -6.23
C ALA A 162 -10.71 -8.42 -6.27
N ASN A 163 -10.03 -7.26 -6.26
CA ASN A 163 -10.69 -5.97 -6.43
C ASN A 163 -11.42 -5.90 -7.78
N ILE A 164 -10.79 -6.35 -8.86
CA ILE A 164 -11.36 -6.26 -10.22
C ILE A 164 -12.53 -7.24 -10.40
N LYS A 165 -12.39 -8.46 -9.90
CA LYS A 165 -13.28 -9.58 -10.27
C LYS A 165 -14.32 -9.93 -9.21
N ILE A 166 -14.09 -9.57 -7.96
CA ILE A 166 -14.93 -10.00 -6.84
C ILE A 166 -15.54 -8.79 -6.12
N LEU A 167 -14.70 -7.93 -5.58
CA LEU A 167 -15.16 -6.85 -4.70
C LEU A 167 -15.72 -5.65 -5.46
N GLY A 168 -15.13 -5.31 -6.62
CA GLY A 168 -15.63 -4.22 -7.46
C GLY A 168 -17.06 -4.45 -7.94
N PRO A 169 -17.43 -5.63 -8.48
CA PRO A 169 -18.83 -5.94 -8.82
C PRO A 169 -19.82 -5.86 -7.64
N ILE A 170 -19.38 -6.13 -6.42
CA ILE A 170 -20.20 -6.01 -5.19
C ILE A 170 -20.42 -4.54 -4.83
N LEU A 171 -19.41 -3.71 -4.96
CA LEU A 171 -19.46 -2.28 -4.60
C LEU A 171 -20.21 -1.42 -5.62
N GLY A 172 -20.39 -1.94 -6.84
CA GLY A 172 -21.01 -1.23 -7.94
C GLY A 172 -20.06 -0.26 -8.68
N PRO A 173 -20.53 0.40 -9.75
CA PRO A 173 -19.71 1.34 -10.50
C PRO A 173 -19.37 2.57 -9.66
N MET A 174 -18.15 3.06 -9.79
CA MET A 174 -17.73 4.35 -9.21
C MET A 174 -18.54 5.47 -9.84
N THR A 175 -19.53 5.99 -9.15
CA THR A 175 -20.32 7.16 -9.56
C THR A 175 -19.77 8.44 -8.97
#